data_cd191f2c7032121e3ca89a60835ce706
#
_entry.id   cd191f2c7032121e3ca89a60835ce706
#
_cell.length_a   1.000
_cell.length_b   1.000
_cell.length_c   1.000
_cell.angle_alpha   90.00
_cell.angle_beta   90.00
_cell.angle_gamma   90.00
#
_symmetry.space_group_name_H-M   'P 1'
#
loop_
_entity.id
_entity.type
_entity.pdbx_description
1 polymer ?
#
loop_
_entity_poly.entity_id
_entity_poly.type
_entity_poly.pdbx_seq_one_letter_code
_entity_poly.pdbx_strand_id
1 'polypeptide(L)'
;MNALLAGLPRPTALVLGAAGQDAPALAGMLAPVLDDGWRPDLIVGTSGGALTAACLMSGEDSGAEGPPDAMARDVWRRIAASKMVRFGWTRMASAATAREGGRLTRQWRELLDPIFGDRTFAADGTQAMVATNLTKGLPMVIDRGTLVEGILASAAFPVVASAVEHNGDVLVDGSFTAPVPVLQALDLGAAAVVALVPGRPGSQVSASAPTRWYDVVLASVRHQMAATSSHDLAAAAATIPVVALSRASQMAPHWSEVEQTIESGRRAAVDQLAALDRRWARIHEPGLYAASDELRLDRGLGGCLR
;
A
#
# COMPACT_ATOMS: atom_id res chain seq x y z
N MET A 1 -18.02 14.70 -8.17
CA MET A 1 -18.07 13.51 -7.27
C MET A 1 -18.13 12.30 -8.16
N ASN A 2 -17.14 11.41 -8.04
CA ASN A 2 -17.20 10.15 -8.77
C ASN A 2 -18.42 9.38 -8.23
N ALA A 3 -19.51 9.37 -9.01
CA ALA A 3 -20.81 8.85 -8.58
C ALA A 3 -20.72 7.37 -8.18
N LEU A 4 -19.80 6.64 -8.81
CA LEU A 4 -19.55 5.23 -8.53
C LEU A 4 -19.01 5.02 -7.11
N LEU A 5 -17.98 5.76 -6.72
CA LEU A 5 -17.39 5.64 -5.38
C LEU A 5 -18.32 6.17 -4.28
N ALA A 6 -19.05 7.25 -4.57
CA ALA A 6 -20.03 7.80 -3.63
C ALA A 6 -21.21 6.85 -3.37
N GLY A 7 -21.50 5.96 -4.31
CA GLY A 7 -22.57 4.97 -4.20
C GLY A 7 -22.18 3.66 -3.53
N LEU A 8 -20.91 3.48 -3.10
CA LEU A 8 -20.47 2.26 -2.44
C LEU A 8 -21.12 2.07 -1.05
N PRO A 9 -21.38 0.82 -0.63
CA PRO A 9 -21.83 0.54 0.73
C PRO A 9 -20.89 1.08 1.78
N ARG A 10 -21.43 1.55 2.90
CA ARG A 10 -20.65 2.11 3.99
C ARG A 10 -20.70 1.20 5.24
N PRO A 11 -19.67 1.13 6.06
CA PRO A 11 -18.40 1.87 5.93
C PRO A 11 -17.57 1.44 4.70
N THR A 12 -17.01 2.42 3.96
CA THR A 12 -16.12 2.13 2.83
C THR A 12 -14.66 2.35 3.26
N ALA A 13 -13.81 1.35 3.07
CA ALA A 13 -12.39 1.45 3.34
C ALA A 13 -11.58 1.90 2.12
N LEU A 14 -10.62 2.78 2.32
CA LEU A 14 -9.52 3.01 1.40
C LEU A 14 -8.33 2.14 1.84
N VAL A 15 -7.95 1.21 0.98
CA VAL A 15 -6.85 0.28 1.21
C VAL A 15 -5.67 0.64 0.33
N LEU A 16 -4.52 0.86 0.96
CA LEU A 16 -3.28 1.27 0.30
C LEU A 16 -2.26 0.13 0.37
N GLY A 17 -2.04 -0.53 -0.76
CA GLY A 17 -1.18 -1.70 -0.85
C GLY A 17 0.31 -1.38 -0.71
N ALA A 18 1.07 -2.41 -0.37
CA ALA A 18 2.52 -2.39 -0.40
C ALA A 18 3.02 -2.15 -1.83
N ALA A 19 4.06 -1.35 -1.97
CA ALA A 19 4.47 -0.85 -3.28
C ALA A 19 5.99 -0.82 -3.50
N GLY A 20 6.80 -0.94 -2.46
CA GLY A 20 8.25 -0.81 -2.57
C GLY A 20 8.64 0.49 -3.29
N GLN A 21 9.38 0.39 -4.39
CA GLN A 21 9.81 1.55 -5.18
C GLN A 21 8.68 2.21 -6.00
N ASP A 22 7.57 1.51 -6.20
CA ASP A 22 6.38 2.05 -6.88
C ASP A 22 5.47 2.88 -5.94
N ALA A 23 5.81 2.97 -4.65
CA ALA A 23 4.98 3.64 -3.65
C ALA A 23 4.65 5.12 -3.95
N PRO A 24 5.52 5.93 -4.60
CA PRO A 24 5.13 7.28 -5.01
C PRO A 24 3.90 7.32 -5.94
N ALA A 25 3.62 6.24 -6.68
CA ALA A 25 2.42 6.16 -7.52
C ALA A 25 1.13 6.23 -6.70
N LEU A 26 1.14 5.74 -5.45
CA LEU A 26 -0.02 5.85 -4.55
C LEU A 26 -0.44 7.30 -4.34
N ALA A 27 0.53 8.22 -4.13
CA ALA A 27 0.22 9.63 -4.01
C ALA A 27 -0.47 10.18 -5.26
N GLY A 28 -0.05 9.73 -6.44
CA GLY A 28 -0.71 10.08 -7.69
C GLY A 28 -2.12 9.48 -7.82
N MET A 29 -2.31 8.24 -7.38
CA MET A 29 -3.60 7.56 -7.44
C MET A 29 -4.63 8.15 -6.47
N LEU A 30 -4.20 8.75 -5.36
CA LEU A 30 -5.08 9.38 -4.38
C LEU A 30 -5.90 10.54 -4.96
N ALA A 31 -5.27 11.44 -5.73
CA ALA A 31 -5.94 12.64 -6.23
C ALA A 31 -7.26 12.29 -6.95
N PRO A 32 -7.29 11.45 -8.01
CA PRO A 32 -8.53 11.14 -8.71
C PRO A 32 -9.59 10.43 -7.86
N VAL A 33 -9.16 9.74 -6.80
CA VAL A 33 -10.08 9.05 -5.86
C VAL A 33 -10.73 10.04 -4.91
N LEU A 34 -9.99 11.05 -4.45
CA LEU A 34 -10.42 11.98 -3.40
C LEU A 34 -10.87 13.35 -3.94
N ASP A 35 -10.56 13.70 -5.22
CA ASP A 35 -10.77 15.03 -5.80
C ASP A 35 -12.23 15.53 -5.72
N ASP A 36 -13.19 14.64 -5.87
CA ASP A 36 -14.61 15.00 -5.92
C ASP A 36 -15.31 15.02 -4.53
N GLY A 37 -14.51 15.07 -3.46
CA GLY A 37 -15.04 15.12 -2.11
C GLY A 37 -15.48 13.77 -1.55
N TRP A 38 -15.19 12.66 -2.25
CA TRP A 38 -15.33 11.33 -1.64
C TRP A 38 -14.33 11.16 -0.48
N ARG A 39 -14.79 10.60 0.63
CA ARG A 39 -13.97 10.33 1.81
C ARG A 39 -14.23 8.88 2.26
N PRO A 40 -13.16 8.11 2.54
CA PRO A 40 -13.29 6.81 3.13
C PRO A 40 -13.73 6.92 4.60
N ASP A 41 -14.42 5.89 5.09
CA ASP A 41 -14.72 5.74 6.52
C ASP A 41 -13.56 5.07 7.26
N LEU A 42 -12.78 4.26 6.56
CA LEU A 42 -11.64 3.52 7.09
C LEU A 42 -10.43 3.72 6.18
N ILE A 43 -9.24 3.84 6.76
CA ILE A 43 -7.97 3.92 6.02
C ILE A 43 -7.05 2.83 6.53
N VAL A 44 -6.64 1.92 5.64
CA VAL A 44 -5.73 0.82 5.98
C VAL A 44 -4.56 0.76 5.01
N GLY A 45 -3.34 0.75 5.52
CA GLY A 45 -2.14 0.77 4.69
C GLY A 45 -1.08 -0.28 5.06
N THR A 46 -0.33 -0.75 4.06
CA THR A 46 0.81 -1.66 4.26
C THR A 46 2.08 -1.07 3.62
N SER A 47 3.21 -1.06 4.36
CA SER A 47 4.52 -0.65 3.85
C SER A 47 4.51 0.77 3.25
N GLY A 48 4.86 0.95 1.98
CA GLY A 48 4.71 2.25 1.30
C GLY A 48 3.28 2.78 1.31
N GLY A 49 2.28 1.89 1.35
CA GLY A 49 0.87 2.23 1.56
C GLY A 49 0.60 2.77 2.96
N ALA A 50 1.25 2.24 4.00
CA ALA A 50 1.14 2.75 5.36
C ALA A 50 1.66 4.19 5.49
N LEU A 51 2.79 4.49 4.84
CA LEU A 51 3.32 5.85 4.79
C LEU A 51 2.36 6.81 4.07
N THR A 52 1.79 6.38 2.95
CA THR A 52 0.81 7.17 2.20
C THR A 52 -0.49 7.35 2.99
N ALA A 53 -0.93 6.30 3.71
CA ALA A 53 -2.07 6.36 4.63
C ALA A 53 -1.83 7.37 5.76
N ALA A 54 -0.64 7.38 6.37
CA ALA A 54 -0.28 8.34 7.42
C ALA A 54 -0.39 9.80 6.95
N CYS A 55 -0.07 10.06 5.68
CA CYS A 55 -0.24 11.40 5.11
C CYS A 55 -1.73 11.82 5.08
N LEU A 56 -2.64 10.91 4.75
CA LEU A 56 -4.08 11.19 4.78
C LEU A 56 -4.59 11.36 6.21
N MET A 57 -4.25 10.43 7.09
CA MET A 57 -4.60 10.46 8.52
C MET A 57 -4.16 11.77 9.19
N SER A 58 -2.99 12.29 8.81
CA SER A 58 -2.47 13.56 9.33
C SER A 58 -3.17 14.79 8.75
N GLY A 59 -3.71 14.71 7.54
CA GLY A 59 -4.40 15.82 6.87
C GLY A 59 -5.79 16.09 7.41
N GLU A 60 -6.46 15.07 7.90
CA GLU A 60 -7.81 15.20 8.50
C GLU A 60 -7.80 16.08 9.74
N ASP A 61 -6.75 16.01 10.56
CA ASP A 61 -6.62 16.78 11.80
C ASP A 61 -6.12 18.21 11.60
N SER A 62 -5.48 18.51 10.47
CA SER A 62 -4.73 19.75 10.32
C SER A 62 -5.53 20.95 9.77
N GLY A 63 -6.74 20.74 9.24
CA GLY A 63 -7.49 21.77 8.54
C GLY A 63 -6.72 22.37 7.36
N ALA A 64 -5.73 21.65 6.84
CA ALA A 64 -4.82 22.14 5.82
C ALA A 64 -5.59 22.47 4.51
N GLU A 65 -5.51 23.70 4.09
CA GLU A 65 -5.97 24.10 2.75
C GLU A 65 -5.04 23.51 1.70
N GLY A 66 -5.55 22.62 0.86
CA GLY A 66 -4.79 22.02 -0.23
C GLY A 66 -5.40 20.72 -0.76
N PRO A 67 -4.89 20.21 -1.90
CA PRO A 67 -5.36 18.95 -2.44
C PRO A 67 -5.03 17.79 -1.46
N PRO A 68 -5.94 16.81 -1.30
CA PRO A 68 -5.83 15.76 -0.29
C PRO A 68 -4.59 14.86 -0.44
N ASP A 69 -3.97 14.86 -1.61
CA ASP A 69 -2.75 14.12 -1.92
C ASP A 69 -1.44 14.93 -1.76
N ALA A 70 -1.55 16.24 -1.45
CA ALA A 70 -0.39 17.16 -1.41
C ALA A 70 0.69 16.69 -0.42
N MET A 71 0.29 16.31 0.78
CA MET A 71 1.22 15.82 1.80
C MET A 71 1.92 14.53 1.36
N ALA A 72 1.18 13.59 0.77
CA ALA A 72 1.75 12.34 0.28
C ALA A 72 2.79 12.59 -0.84
N ARG A 73 2.51 13.51 -1.78
CA ARG A 73 3.46 13.91 -2.82
C ARG A 73 4.73 14.52 -2.23
N ASP A 74 4.59 15.44 -1.29
CA ASP A 74 5.76 16.10 -0.66
C ASP A 74 6.61 15.09 0.11
N VAL A 75 5.99 14.19 0.87
CA VAL A 75 6.70 13.15 1.62
C VAL A 75 7.48 12.23 0.67
N TRP A 76 6.88 11.77 -0.43
CA TRP A 76 7.59 10.93 -1.39
C TRP A 76 8.72 11.67 -2.11
N ARG A 77 8.58 12.97 -2.40
CA ARG A 77 9.67 13.81 -2.92
C ARG A 77 10.83 13.90 -1.93
N ARG A 78 10.56 14.13 -0.65
CA ARG A 78 11.59 14.19 0.41
C ARG A 78 12.31 12.86 0.55
N ILE A 79 11.58 11.74 0.52
CA ILE A 79 12.16 10.41 0.55
C ILE A 79 13.06 10.20 -0.66
N ALA A 80 12.60 10.49 -1.87
CA ALA A 80 13.39 10.36 -3.09
C ALA A 80 14.64 11.24 -3.11
N ALA A 81 14.58 12.44 -2.52
CA ALA A 81 15.73 13.34 -2.37
C ALA A 81 16.71 12.86 -1.28
N SER A 82 16.27 12.04 -0.34
CA SER A 82 17.08 11.56 0.77
C SER A 82 18.20 10.61 0.29
N LYS A 83 19.32 10.61 0.99
CA LYS A 83 20.42 9.66 0.70
C LYS A 83 20.05 8.20 1.02
N MET A 84 18.99 7.98 1.80
CA MET A 84 18.57 6.65 2.25
C MET A 84 18.13 5.75 1.10
N VAL A 85 17.41 6.31 0.16
CA VAL A 85 16.83 5.56 -0.97
C VAL A 85 17.81 5.43 -2.14
N ARG A 86 18.84 6.28 -2.18
CA ARG A 86 19.93 6.23 -3.18
C ARG A 86 20.88 5.04 -2.97
N PHE A 87 20.84 4.42 -1.80
CA PHE A 87 21.59 3.19 -1.51
C PHE A 87 20.78 1.96 -1.95
N GLY A 88 20.59 1.88 -3.26
CA GLY A 88 19.84 0.80 -3.87
C GLY A 88 20.34 -0.60 -3.47
N TRP A 89 19.57 -1.56 -3.86
CA TRP A 89 19.70 -3.02 -3.72
C TRP A 89 21.11 -3.60 -3.90
N THR A 90 22.07 -2.84 -4.45
CA THR A 90 23.47 -3.23 -4.60
C THR A 90 24.24 -3.37 -3.28
N ARG A 91 23.71 -2.80 -2.17
CA ARG A 91 24.28 -2.97 -0.82
C ARG A 91 23.61 -4.07 0.01
N MET A 92 22.65 -4.79 -0.53
CA MET A 92 22.01 -5.91 0.17
C MET A 92 22.99 -6.97 0.67
N ALA A 93 24.11 -7.17 -0.02
CA ALA A 93 25.12 -8.15 0.37
C ALA A 93 25.97 -7.72 1.58
N SER A 94 26.03 -6.43 1.90
CA SER A 94 26.85 -5.90 3.01
C SER A 94 26.03 -5.51 4.25
N ALA A 95 24.70 -5.42 4.14
CA ALA A 95 23.82 -4.97 5.23
C ALA A 95 23.42 -6.08 6.24
N ALA A 96 24.14 -7.20 6.23
CA ALA A 96 23.78 -8.39 7.01
C ALA A 96 24.10 -8.31 8.51
N THR A 97 24.38 -7.12 9.07
CA THR A 97 24.65 -6.99 10.50
C THR A 97 23.52 -6.24 11.23
N ALA A 98 23.12 -6.75 12.39
CA ALA A 98 22.10 -6.12 13.26
C ALA A 98 22.39 -4.63 13.59
N ARG A 99 23.68 -4.22 13.56
CA ARG A 99 24.09 -2.83 13.77
C ARG A 99 23.66 -1.90 12.62
N GLU A 100 23.66 -2.38 11.37
CA GLU A 100 23.26 -1.57 10.21
C GLU A 100 21.76 -1.36 10.14
N GLY A 101 20.97 -2.38 10.51
CA GLY A 101 19.50 -2.26 10.58
C GLY A 101 19.05 -1.18 11.56
N GLY A 102 19.59 -1.12 12.78
CA GLY A 102 19.28 -0.10 13.77
C GLY A 102 19.65 1.32 13.32
N ARG A 103 20.71 1.48 12.50
CA ARG A 103 21.07 2.76 11.89
C ARG A 103 20.05 3.19 10.86
N LEU A 104 19.57 2.28 10.00
CA LEU A 104 18.57 2.57 8.98
C LEU A 104 17.23 2.97 9.61
N THR A 105 16.77 2.23 10.61
CA THR A 105 15.55 2.57 11.36
C THR A 105 15.64 3.96 12.00
N ARG A 106 16.81 4.33 12.55
CA ARG A 106 17.05 5.68 13.09
C ARG A 106 16.96 6.74 12.01
N GLN A 107 17.57 6.51 10.85
CA GLN A 107 17.49 7.44 9.72
C GLN A 107 16.05 7.61 9.21
N TRP A 108 15.25 6.53 9.19
CA TRP A 108 13.84 6.63 8.89
C TRP A 108 13.11 7.50 9.92
N ARG A 109 13.36 7.28 11.21
CA ARG A 109 12.77 8.10 12.27
C ARG A 109 13.17 9.57 12.13
N GLU A 110 14.45 9.88 11.92
CA GLU A 110 14.95 11.24 11.68
C GLU A 110 14.27 11.94 10.50
N LEU A 111 13.82 11.18 9.50
CA LEU A 111 13.05 11.71 8.36
C LEU A 111 11.57 11.90 8.69
N LEU A 112 10.97 10.95 9.41
CA LEU A 112 9.53 10.91 9.66
C LEU A 112 9.09 11.78 10.84
N ASP A 113 9.88 11.86 11.92
CA ASP A 113 9.54 12.64 13.11
C ASP A 113 9.26 14.13 12.80
N PRO A 114 10.04 14.83 11.94
CA PRO A 114 9.72 16.19 11.56
C PRO A 114 8.44 16.36 10.74
N ILE A 115 7.95 15.29 10.13
CA ILE A 115 6.76 15.29 9.27
C ILE A 115 5.51 14.98 10.08
N PHE A 116 5.56 13.91 10.85
CA PHE A 116 4.40 13.37 11.57
C PHE A 116 4.37 13.75 13.06
N GLY A 117 5.55 13.99 13.67
CA GLY A 117 5.64 14.34 15.09
C GLY A 117 5.02 13.27 15.99
N ASP A 118 4.26 13.71 16.98
CA ASP A 118 3.55 12.85 17.92
C ASP A 118 2.12 12.51 17.48
N ARG A 119 1.78 12.66 16.20
CA ARG A 119 0.46 12.30 15.69
C ARG A 119 0.19 10.82 15.91
N THR A 120 -1.01 10.53 16.41
CA THR A 120 -1.47 9.18 16.72
C THR A 120 -2.56 8.73 15.75
N PHE A 121 -2.85 7.45 15.75
CA PHE A 121 -4.05 6.93 15.11
C PHE A 121 -5.30 7.53 15.74
N ALA A 122 -6.38 7.65 14.97
CA ALA A 122 -7.68 8.04 15.49
C ALA A 122 -8.19 7.01 16.52
N ALA A 123 -8.77 7.51 17.63
CA ALA A 123 -9.19 6.65 18.74
C ALA A 123 -10.42 5.77 18.41
N ASP A 124 -11.11 6.05 17.33
CA ASP A 124 -12.33 5.34 16.89
C ASP A 124 -12.05 4.06 16.09
N GLY A 125 -10.77 3.73 15.85
CA GLY A 125 -10.36 2.54 15.11
C GLY A 125 -10.56 2.62 13.59
N THR A 126 -10.79 3.82 13.06
CA THR A 126 -10.99 4.03 11.61
C THR A 126 -9.70 4.05 10.80
N GLN A 127 -8.55 4.03 11.47
CA GLN A 127 -7.22 4.14 10.89
C GLN A 127 -6.34 2.98 11.33
N ALA A 128 -5.70 2.30 10.38
CA ALA A 128 -4.79 1.20 10.69
C ALA A 128 -3.63 1.07 9.71
N MET A 129 -2.55 0.48 10.19
CA MET A 129 -1.43 0.01 9.38
C MET A 129 -1.20 -1.46 9.65
N VAL A 130 -0.68 -2.20 8.68
CA VAL A 130 -0.49 -3.65 8.83
C VAL A 130 0.99 -3.99 8.77
N ALA A 131 1.45 -4.75 9.76
CA ALA A 131 2.77 -5.37 9.81
C ALA A 131 2.65 -6.89 9.78
N THR A 132 3.75 -7.58 9.54
CA THR A 132 3.85 -9.04 9.69
C THR A 132 4.44 -9.36 11.06
N ASN A 133 3.70 -10.09 11.88
CA ASN A 133 4.19 -10.61 13.14
C ASN A 133 4.98 -11.91 12.89
N LEU A 134 6.31 -11.83 12.93
CA LEU A 134 7.18 -13.00 12.72
C LEU A 134 7.06 -14.04 13.83
N THR A 135 6.76 -13.61 15.06
CA THR A 135 6.62 -14.52 16.20
C THR A 135 5.42 -15.46 16.01
N LYS A 136 4.35 -14.95 15.38
CA LYS A 136 3.08 -15.69 15.20
C LYS A 136 2.84 -16.14 13.76
N GLY A 137 3.59 -15.62 12.79
CA GLY A 137 3.38 -15.91 11.37
C GLY A 137 2.09 -15.35 10.77
N LEU A 138 1.56 -14.24 11.33
CA LEU A 138 0.25 -13.67 10.99
C LEU A 138 0.38 -12.16 10.71
N PRO A 139 -0.55 -11.57 9.93
CA PRO A 139 -0.66 -10.12 9.85
C PRO A 139 -1.03 -9.54 11.22
N MET A 140 -0.51 -8.36 11.52
CA MET A 140 -0.82 -7.61 12.73
C MET A 140 -1.33 -6.24 12.34
N VAL A 141 -2.55 -5.93 12.76
CA VAL A 141 -3.16 -4.61 12.61
C VAL A 141 -2.64 -3.71 13.74
N ILE A 142 -2.15 -2.53 13.36
CA ILE A 142 -1.67 -1.48 14.26
C ILE A 142 -2.62 -0.29 14.09
N ASP A 143 -3.45 -0.05 15.09
CA ASP A 143 -4.52 0.95 15.12
C ASP A 143 -4.36 1.96 16.28
N ARG A 144 -3.23 1.94 16.96
CA ARG A 144 -2.92 2.78 18.11
C ARG A 144 -1.43 3.04 18.25
N GLY A 145 -1.07 4.03 19.07
CA GLY A 145 0.28 4.54 19.16
C GLY A 145 0.53 5.67 18.17
N THR A 146 1.78 6.01 17.93
CA THR A 146 2.12 7.06 16.98
C THR A 146 2.11 6.56 15.53
N LEU A 147 1.78 7.45 14.59
CA LEU A 147 1.82 7.12 13.16
C LEU A 147 3.25 6.71 12.74
N VAL A 148 4.28 7.33 13.32
CA VAL A 148 5.68 6.99 13.04
C VAL A 148 5.99 5.55 13.44
N GLU A 149 5.53 5.09 14.61
CA GLU A 149 5.72 3.70 15.04
C GLU A 149 5.00 2.72 14.11
N GLY A 150 3.77 3.05 13.71
CA GLY A 150 3.01 2.27 12.74
C GLY A 150 3.72 2.15 11.40
N ILE A 151 4.23 3.27 10.85
CA ILE A 151 5.00 3.30 9.60
C ILE A 151 6.25 2.44 9.72
N LEU A 152 7.04 2.63 10.79
CA LEU A 152 8.29 1.91 11.00
C LEU A 152 8.09 0.40 11.11
N ALA A 153 7.02 -0.05 11.78
CA ALA A 153 6.68 -1.46 11.87
C ALA A 153 6.18 -2.02 10.53
N SER A 154 5.25 -1.30 9.88
CA SER A 154 4.65 -1.72 8.62
C SER A 154 5.62 -1.72 7.43
N ALA A 155 6.65 -0.87 7.45
CA ALA A 155 7.65 -0.75 6.40
C ALA A 155 9.03 -1.33 6.79
N ALA A 156 9.09 -2.17 7.82
CA ALA A 156 10.32 -2.84 8.27
C ALA A 156 10.75 -3.98 7.33
N PHE A 157 10.95 -3.66 6.05
CA PHE A 157 11.40 -4.66 5.08
C PHE A 157 12.83 -5.07 5.40
N PRO A 158 13.12 -6.38 5.56
CA PRO A 158 14.45 -6.88 5.83
C PRO A 158 15.47 -6.31 4.84
N VAL A 159 16.66 -5.92 5.31
CA VAL A 159 17.72 -5.23 4.56
C VAL A 159 17.50 -3.72 4.41
N VAL A 160 16.27 -3.21 4.44
CA VAL A 160 15.96 -1.76 4.35
C VAL A 160 15.73 -1.16 5.74
N ALA A 161 15.21 -1.94 6.66
CA ALA A 161 15.01 -1.56 8.06
C ALA A 161 15.18 -2.77 8.99
N SER A 162 15.39 -2.52 10.28
CA SER A 162 15.36 -3.56 11.32
C SER A 162 13.93 -3.98 11.61
N ALA A 163 13.78 -5.25 12.01
CA ALA A 163 12.57 -5.69 12.68
C ALA A 163 12.29 -4.82 13.91
N VAL A 164 11.01 -4.61 14.21
CA VAL A 164 10.53 -3.81 15.33
C VAL A 164 10.02 -4.73 16.42
N GLU A 165 10.51 -4.56 17.64
CA GLU A 165 9.93 -5.24 18.81
C GLU A 165 8.67 -4.49 19.26
N HIS A 166 7.57 -5.23 19.46
CA HIS A 166 6.31 -4.68 19.92
C HIS A 166 5.61 -5.67 20.86
N ASN A 167 5.49 -5.33 22.14
CA ASN A 167 4.82 -6.17 23.16
C ASN A 167 5.34 -7.62 23.22
N GLY A 168 6.64 -7.84 23.01
CA GLY A 168 7.27 -9.16 23.01
C GLY A 168 7.17 -9.92 21.67
N ASP A 169 6.48 -9.38 20.68
CA ASP A 169 6.46 -9.88 19.32
C ASP A 169 7.49 -9.15 18.44
N VAL A 170 7.97 -9.82 17.40
CA VAL A 170 8.88 -9.27 16.40
C VAL A 170 8.10 -8.97 15.12
N LEU A 171 8.09 -7.70 14.72
CA LEU A 171 7.36 -7.22 13.54
C LEU A 171 8.32 -6.92 12.40
N VAL A 172 7.90 -7.25 11.19
CA VAL A 172 8.52 -6.87 9.92
C VAL A 172 7.49 -6.32 8.96
N ASP A 173 7.92 -5.91 7.77
CA ASP A 173 7.07 -5.35 6.72
C ASP A 173 5.78 -6.18 6.51
N GLY A 174 4.65 -5.49 6.49
CA GLY A 174 3.34 -6.12 6.35
C GLY A 174 3.13 -6.83 5.01
N SER A 175 3.94 -6.50 4.01
CA SER A 175 3.84 -7.07 2.66
C SER A 175 4.07 -8.59 2.60
N PHE A 176 4.68 -9.19 3.62
CA PHE A 176 4.86 -10.65 3.66
C PHE A 176 3.57 -11.42 3.95
N THR A 177 2.60 -10.81 4.67
CA THR A 177 1.34 -11.47 5.04
C THR A 177 0.09 -10.77 4.53
N ALA A 178 0.13 -9.45 4.35
CA ALA A 178 -0.99 -8.64 3.88
C ALA A 178 -0.50 -7.54 2.93
N PRO A 179 0.02 -7.88 1.74
CA PRO A 179 0.53 -6.89 0.79
C PRO A 179 -0.54 -5.90 0.31
N VAL A 180 -1.79 -6.33 0.23
CA VAL A 180 -2.97 -5.46 0.04
C VAL A 180 -3.95 -5.78 1.17
N PRO A 181 -4.04 -4.96 2.23
CA PRO A 181 -4.69 -5.33 3.48
C PRO A 181 -6.24 -5.25 3.43
N VAL A 182 -6.85 -5.89 2.41
CA VAL A 182 -8.30 -5.88 2.21
C VAL A 182 -9.04 -6.74 3.24
N LEU A 183 -8.43 -7.85 3.67
CA LEU A 183 -9.03 -8.70 4.72
C LEU A 183 -9.01 -7.99 6.07
N GLN A 184 -7.94 -7.24 6.36
CA GLN A 184 -7.84 -6.44 7.59
C GLN A 184 -8.86 -5.29 7.58
N ALA A 185 -9.12 -4.68 6.41
CA ALA A 185 -10.19 -3.70 6.27
C ALA A 185 -11.57 -4.34 6.50
N LEU A 186 -11.78 -5.56 6.04
CA LEU A 186 -13.00 -6.33 6.28
C LEU A 186 -13.19 -6.62 7.77
N ASP A 187 -12.11 -7.05 8.45
CA ASP A 187 -12.12 -7.33 9.90
C ASP A 187 -12.41 -6.05 10.72
N LEU A 188 -12.04 -4.88 10.20
CA LEU A 188 -12.36 -3.56 10.79
C LEU A 188 -13.80 -3.10 10.47
N GLY A 189 -14.59 -3.92 9.76
CA GLY A 189 -16.00 -3.66 9.51
C GLY A 189 -16.29 -2.96 8.17
N ALA A 190 -15.38 -2.93 7.22
CA ALA A 190 -15.65 -2.38 5.90
C ALA A 190 -16.80 -3.13 5.19
N ALA A 191 -17.78 -2.39 4.68
CA ALA A 191 -18.85 -2.92 3.83
C ALA A 191 -18.52 -2.81 2.33
N ALA A 192 -17.50 -2.02 1.98
CA ALA A 192 -16.91 -1.92 0.65
C ALA A 192 -15.43 -1.50 0.76
N VAL A 193 -14.66 -1.81 -0.26
CA VAL A 193 -13.23 -1.44 -0.32
C VAL A 193 -12.91 -0.75 -1.64
N VAL A 194 -12.14 0.34 -1.56
CA VAL A 194 -11.40 0.92 -2.67
C VAL A 194 -9.92 0.62 -2.43
N ALA A 195 -9.35 -0.29 -3.20
CA ALA A 195 -7.96 -0.73 -3.06
C ALA A 195 -7.05 -0.07 -4.10
N LEU A 196 -6.02 0.64 -3.66
CA LEU A 196 -4.95 1.16 -4.51
C LEU A 196 -3.78 0.18 -4.52
N VAL A 197 -3.53 -0.44 -5.68
CA VAL A 197 -2.52 -1.50 -5.86
C VAL A 197 -1.47 -1.01 -6.85
N PRO A 198 -0.35 -0.39 -6.39
CA PRO A 198 0.63 0.26 -7.26
C PRO A 198 1.52 -0.70 -8.05
N GLY A 199 1.49 -1.98 -7.74
CA GLY A 199 2.09 -3.05 -8.53
C GLY A 199 1.02 -4.07 -8.90
N ARG A 200 1.00 -4.55 -10.15
CA ARG A 200 0.05 -5.61 -10.51
C ARG A 200 0.40 -6.90 -9.79
N PRO A 201 -0.55 -7.54 -9.09
CA PRO A 201 -0.41 -8.94 -8.79
C PRO A 201 -0.24 -9.70 -10.12
N GLY A 202 0.80 -10.52 -10.24
CA GLY A 202 1.03 -11.32 -11.46
C GLY A 202 1.73 -10.60 -12.63
N SER A 203 2.17 -9.33 -12.49
CA SER A 203 3.04 -8.74 -13.51
C SER A 203 4.34 -9.56 -13.65
N GLN A 204 4.60 -10.04 -14.86
CA GLN A 204 5.75 -10.90 -15.13
C GLN A 204 7.05 -10.19 -14.73
N VAL A 205 7.82 -10.85 -13.87
CA VAL A 205 9.22 -10.49 -13.69
C VAL A 205 9.92 -10.71 -15.03
N SER A 206 10.71 -9.72 -15.49
CA SER A 206 11.42 -9.77 -16.78
C SER A 206 12.03 -11.14 -17.08
N ALA A 207 11.94 -11.53 -18.34
CA ALA A 207 12.36 -12.83 -18.86
C ALA A 207 13.86 -13.17 -18.77
N SER A 208 14.70 -12.30 -18.18
CA SER A 208 16.09 -12.65 -17.85
C SER A 208 16.08 -13.49 -16.57
N ALA A 209 16.46 -14.74 -16.67
CA ALA A 209 16.63 -15.62 -15.54
C ALA A 209 17.53 -14.93 -14.48
N PRO A 210 17.10 -14.88 -13.21
CA PRO A 210 17.91 -14.31 -12.15
C PRO A 210 19.20 -15.13 -12.02
N THR A 211 20.35 -14.46 -12.14
CA THR A 211 21.66 -15.11 -12.15
C THR A 211 22.28 -15.20 -10.77
N ARG A 212 21.79 -14.42 -9.82
CA ARG A 212 22.30 -14.36 -8.44
C ARG A 212 21.26 -14.90 -7.48
N TRP A 213 21.70 -15.61 -6.45
CA TRP A 213 20.79 -16.23 -5.47
C TRP A 213 19.80 -15.24 -4.83
N TYR A 214 20.25 -14.02 -4.54
CA TYR A 214 19.39 -13.00 -3.94
C TYR A 214 18.33 -12.46 -4.92
N ASP A 215 18.62 -12.43 -6.23
CA ASP A 215 17.61 -12.08 -7.25
C ASP A 215 16.50 -13.15 -7.30
N VAL A 216 16.87 -14.43 -7.09
CA VAL A 216 15.91 -15.54 -6.98
C VAL A 216 15.04 -15.36 -5.75
N VAL A 217 15.64 -15.08 -4.58
CA VAL A 217 14.89 -14.85 -3.32
C VAL A 217 13.92 -13.69 -3.47
N LEU A 218 14.38 -12.56 -4.02
CA LEU A 218 13.53 -11.39 -4.23
C LEU A 218 12.39 -11.64 -5.20
N ALA A 219 12.67 -12.33 -6.31
CA ALA A 219 11.64 -12.72 -7.27
C ALA A 219 10.61 -13.64 -6.60
N SER A 220 11.06 -14.61 -5.80
CA SER A 220 10.19 -15.52 -5.06
C SER A 220 9.28 -14.78 -4.07
N VAL A 221 9.84 -13.84 -3.30
CA VAL A 221 9.08 -12.99 -2.37
C VAL A 221 8.04 -12.15 -3.13
N ARG A 222 8.42 -11.54 -4.25
CA ARG A 222 7.49 -10.76 -5.08
C ARG A 222 6.35 -11.60 -5.62
N HIS A 223 6.64 -12.82 -6.09
CA HIS A 223 5.59 -13.74 -6.56
C HIS A 223 4.69 -14.18 -5.41
N GLN A 224 5.25 -14.46 -4.23
CA GLN A 224 4.47 -14.77 -3.05
C GLN A 224 3.52 -13.62 -2.67
N MET A 225 4.04 -12.38 -2.63
CA MET A 225 3.23 -11.19 -2.34
C MET A 225 2.12 -11.00 -3.39
N ALA A 226 2.42 -11.22 -4.68
CA ALA A 226 1.42 -11.12 -5.73
C ALA A 226 0.33 -12.19 -5.59
N ALA A 227 0.70 -13.43 -5.29
CA ALA A 227 -0.24 -14.52 -5.05
C ALA A 227 -1.13 -14.24 -3.83
N THR A 228 -0.53 -13.78 -2.71
CA THR A 228 -1.27 -13.38 -1.50
C THR A 228 -2.24 -12.25 -1.81
N SER A 229 -1.81 -11.19 -2.51
CA SER A 229 -2.69 -10.08 -2.90
C SER A 229 -3.88 -10.54 -3.73
N SER A 230 -3.63 -11.42 -4.71
CA SER A 230 -4.70 -11.94 -5.57
C SER A 230 -5.69 -12.79 -4.79
N HIS A 231 -5.19 -13.62 -3.89
CA HIS A 231 -6.02 -14.44 -3.01
C HIS A 231 -6.90 -13.58 -2.08
N ASP A 232 -6.30 -12.59 -1.41
CA ASP A 232 -6.99 -11.75 -0.44
C ASP A 232 -8.03 -10.85 -1.11
N LEU A 233 -7.71 -10.28 -2.28
CA LEU A 233 -8.67 -9.53 -3.10
C LEU A 233 -9.86 -10.41 -3.50
N ALA A 234 -9.63 -11.64 -3.93
CA ALA A 234 -10.69 -12.56 -4.30
C ALA A 234 -11.54 -12.99 -3.09
N ALA A 235 -10.89 -13.25 -1.94
CA ALA A 235 -11.57 -13.61 -0.70
C ALA A 235 -12.47 -12.47 -0.18
N ALA A 236 -11.97 -11.23 -0.15
CA ALA A 236 -12.78 -10.06 0.22
C ALA A 236 -13.93 -9.84 -0.78
N ALA A 237 -13.67 -9.95 -2.08
CA ALA A 237 -14.65 -9.78 -3.14
C ALA A 237 -15.77 -10.82 -3.12
N ALA A 238 -15.56 -11.97 -2.48
CA ALA A 238 -16.62 -12.95 -2.28
C ALA A 238 -17.71 -12.48 -1.29
N THR A 239 -17.41 -11.49 -0.44
CA THR A 239 -18.29 -11.04 0.65
C THR A 239 -18.75 -9.61 0.51
N ILE A 240 -17.93 -8.74 -0.06
CA ILE A 240 -18.20 -7.30 -0.23
C ILE A 240 -17.75 -6.80 -1.60
N PRO A 241 -18.25 -5.64 -2.08
CA PRO A 241 -17.69 -5.00 -3.27
C PRO A 241 -16.26 -4.50 -3.01
N VAL A 242 -15.35 -4.88 -3.90
CA VAL A 242 -13.95 -4.44 -3.90
C VAL A 242 -13.63 -3.76 -5.23
N VAL A 243 -13.45 -2.44 -5.21
CA VAL A 243 -12.97 -1.66 -6.34
C VAL A 243 -11.45 -1.63 -6.29
N ALA A 244 -10.78 -2.25 -7.26
CA ALA A 244 -9.34 -2.30 -7.29
C ALA A 244 -8.79 -1.44 -8.45
N LEU A 245 -8.02 -0.40 -8.08
CA LEU A 245 -7.27 0.43 -9.01
C LEU A 245 -5.81 0.00 -8.97
N SER A 246 -5.27 -0.42 -10.11
CA SER A 246 -3.92 -0.94 -10.19
C SER A 246 -3.06 -0.17 -11.18
N ARG A 247 -1.76 -0.21 -10.96
CA ARG A 247 -0.77 0.28 -11.91
C ARG A 247 0.21 -0.84 -12.22
N ALA A 248 0.57 -1.01 -13.50
CA ALA A 248 1.67 -1.91 -13.85
C ALA A 248 2.96 -1.43 -13.19
N SER A 249 3.64 -2.31 -12.47
CA SER A 249 4.97 -2.01 -11.95
C SER A 249 5.90 -1.75 -13.14
N GLN A 250 6.58 -0.61 -13.12
CA GLN A 250 7.72 -0.39 -14.02
C GLN A 250 8.92 -1.05 -13.37
N MET A 251 9.58 -1.93 -14.12
CA MET A 251 10.81 -2.55 -13.63
C MET A 251 11.83 -1.46 -13.30
N ALA A 252 12.16 -1.37 -11.98
CA ALA A 252 13.12 -0.44 -11.40
C ALA A 252 12.86 1.05 -11.74
N PRO A 253 11.77 1.68 -11.23
CA PRO A 253 11.70 3.13 -11.26
C PRO A 253 12.89 3.67 -10.48
N HIS A 254 13.67 4.52 -11.11
CA HIS A 254 14.74 5.21 -10.43
C HIS A 254 14.10 6.26 -9.50
N TRP A 255 14.60 6.40 -8.28
CA TRP A 255 14.10 7.44 -7.36
C TRP A 255 14.27 8.86 -7.93
N SER A 256 15.09 9.04 -8.96
CA SER A 256 15.16 10.28 -9.76
C SER A 256 13.90 10.55 -10.58
N GLU A 257 13.01 9.57 -10.74
CA GLU A 257 11.78 9.63 -11.55
C GLU A 257 10.51 9.69 -10.69
N VAL A 258 10.62 10.17 -9.44
CA VAL A 258 9.50 10.23 -8.49
C VAL A 258 8.27 10.94 -9.08
N GLU A 259 8.47 12.06 -9.79
CA GLU A 259 7.37 12.81 -10.41
C GLU A 259 6.70 12.01 -11.53
N GLN A 260 7.48 11.31 -12.34
CA GLN A 260 6.94 10.45 -13.39
C GLN A 260 6.14 9.29 -12.78
N THR A 261 6.62 8.75 -11.66
CA THR A 261 5.93 7.66 -10.94
C THR A 261 4.61 8.16 -10.35
N ILE A 262 4.60 9.33 -9.71
CA ILE A 262 3.38 9.97 -9.20
C ILE A 262 2.39 10.22 -10.35
N GLU A 263 2.85 10.85 -11.43
CA GLU A 263 1.98 11.17 -12.58
C GLU A 263 1.45 9.92 -13.27
N SER A 264 2.25 8.85 -13.38
CA SER A 264 1.78 7.58 -13.93
C SER A 264 0.71 6.92 -13.05
N GLY A 265 0.82 7.06 -11.72
CA GLY A 265 -0.22 6.63 -10.78
C GLY A 265 -1.52 7.41 -11.00
N ARG A 266 -1.42 8.73 -11.12
CA ARG A 266 -2.58 9.60 -11.39
C ARG A 266 -3.32 9.20 -12.67
N ARG A 267 -2.57 9.03 -13.78
CA ARG A 267 -3.15 8.61 -15.06
C ARG A 267 -3.84 7.26 -14.96
N ALA A 268 -3.16 6.29 -14.34
CA ALA A 268 -3.73 4.95 -14.18
C ALA A 268 -5.06 4.99 -13.41
N ALA A 269 -5.15 5.78 -12.34
CA ALA A 269 -6.39 5.91 -11.57
C ALA A 269 -7.51 6.63 -12.36
N VAL A 270 -7.19 7.72 -13.07
CA VAL A 270 -8.15 8.43 -13.93
C VAL A 270 -8.73 7.50 -14.99
N ASP A 271 -7.87 6.80 -15.72
CA ASP A 271 -8.30 5.92 -16.81
C ASP A 271 -9.17 4.78 -16.31
N GLN A 272 -8.80 4.19 -15.17
CA GLN A 272 -9.53 3.08 -14.57
C GLN A 272 -10.86 3.51 -13.96
N LEU A 273 -10.91 4.63 -13.25
CA LEU A 273 -12.18 5.18 -12.74
C LEU A 273 -13.14 5.48 -13.89
N ALA A 274 -12.68 6.10 -14.97
CA ALA A 274 -13.49 6.35 -16.16
C ALA A 274 -13.96 5.06 -16.85
N ALA A 275 -13.15 4.01 -16.84
CA ALA A 275 -13.53 2.70 -17.37
C ALA A 275 -14.59 2.01 -16.49
N LEU A 276 -14.43 2.12 -15.16
CA LEU A 276 -15.40 1.59 -14.21
C LEU A 276 -16.76 2.30 -14.32
N ASP A 277 -16.78 3.63 -14.38
CA ASP A 277 -18.01 4.43 -14.57
C ASP A 277 -18.78 4.08 -15.86
N ARG A 278 -18.05 3.76 -16.93
CA ARG A 278 -18.69 3.31 -18.19
C ARG A 278 -19.28 1.90 -18.09
N ARG A 279 -18.72 1.06 -17.24
CA ARG A 279 -19.08 -0.37 -17.17
C ARG A 279 -20.17 -0.64 -16.13
N TRP A 280 -20.20 0.12 -15.03
CA TRP A 280 -21.12 -0.09 -13.92
C TRP A 280 -21.77 1.23 -13.50
N ALA A 281 -23.10 1.26 -13.56
CA ALA A 281 -23.88 2.40 -13.06
C ALA A 281 -23.90 2.46 -11.52
N ARG A 282 -23.74 1.30 -10.86
CA ARG A 282 -23.69 1.13 -9.40
C ARG A 282 -22.90 -0.11 -9.03
N ILE A 283 -22.24 -0.06 -7.86
CA ILE A 283 -21.51 -1.19 -7.28
C ILE A 283 -22.05 -1.41 -5.87
N HIS A 284 -22.85 -2.47 -5.68
CA HIS A 284 -23.47 -2.83 -4.40
C HIS A 284 -23.29 -4.30 -4.07
N GLU A 285 -23.14 -5.15 -5.08
CA GLU A 285 -23.00 -6.59 -4.89
C GLU A 285 -21.55 -6.97 -4.59
N PRO A 286 -21.32 -8.05 -3.80
CA PRO A 286 -19.99 -8.63 -3.66
C PRO A 286 -19.37 -8.91 -5.03
N GLY A 287 -18.09 -8.59 -5.18
CA GLY A 287 -17.37 -8.79 -6.43
C GLY A 287 -16.09 -7.97 -6.51
N LEU A 288 -15.17 -8.37 -7.37
CA LEU A 288 -13.98 -7.62 -7.71
C LEU A 288 -14.23 -6.77 -8.95
N TYR A 289 -14.24 -5.45 -8.77
CA TYR A 289 -14.46 -4.45 -9.79
C TYR A 289 -13.13 -3.82 -10.19
N ALA A 290 -12.65 -4.17 -11.37
CA ALA A 290 -11.40 -3.67 -11.93
C ALA A 290 -11.58 -3.32 -13.40
N ALA A 291 -10.84 -2.32 -13.87
CA ALA A 291 -10.91 -1.86 -15.27
C ALA A 291 -10.31 -2.86 -16.27
N SER A 292 -9.37 -3.70 -15.82
CA SER A 292 -8.73 -4.73 -16.64
C SER A 292 -8.94 -6.12 -16.07
N ASP A 293 -9.04 -7.09 -16.98
CA ASP A 293 -9.16 -8.51 -16.60
C ASP A 293 -7.88 -9.08 -15.97
N GLU A 294 -6.81 -8.30 -15.92
CA GLU A 294 -5.49 -8.72 -15.44
C GLU A 294 -5.40 -8.85 -13.90
N LEU A 295 -6.35 -8.26 -13.15
CA LEU A 295 -6.53 -8.53 -11.72
C LEU A 295 -7.37 -9.80 -11.49
N ARG A 296 -7.98 -10.34 -12.53
CA ARG A 296 -8.68 -11.61 -12.45
C ARG A 296 -7.65 -12.72 -12.35
N LEU A 297 -7.74 -13.48 -11.29
CA LEU A 297 -6.99 -14.72 -11.13
C LEU A 297 -7.18 -15.56 -12.39
N ASP A 298 -6.09 -16.10 -12.90
CA ASP A 298 -6.07 -17.04 -14.02
C ASP A 298 -7.14 -18.12 -13.80
N ARG A 299 -7.83 -18.51 -14.86
CA ARG A 299 -9.13 -19.22 -14.89
C ARG A 299 -9.24 -20.54 -14.12
N GLY A 300 -8.38 -20.77 -13.11
CA GLY A 300 -8.33 -22.01 -12.31
C GLY A 300 -9.26 -22.08 -11.11
N LEU A 301 -9.79 -20.96 -10.62
CA LEU A 301 -10.73 -20.95 -9.48
C LEU A 301 -12.10 -20.51 -10.01
N GLY A 302 -12.88 -21.49 -10.45
CA GLY A 302 -14.16 -21.28 -11.08
C GLY A 302 -15.15 -20.52 -10.20
N GLY A 303 -15.74 -19.46 -10.72
CA GLY A 303 -17.14 -19.17 -10.51
C GLY A 303 -17.55 -17.97 -9.71
N CYS A 304 -16.66 -17.11 -9.21
CA CYS A 304 -17.06 -15.92 -8.41
C CYS A 304 -16.65 -14.56 -8.98
N LEU A 305 -16.49 -14.47 -10.28
CA LEU A 305 -16.16 -13.20 -10.95
C LEU A 305 -17.31 -12.84 -11.90
N ARG A 306 -18.06 -11.80 -11.57
CA ARG A 306 -19.06 -11.19 -12.45
C ARG A 306 -18.48 -9.99 -13.19
#